data_98c6d913a013a1684704837bb52c5444
#
_entry.id   98c6d913a013a1684704837bb52c5444
#
_cell.length_a   1.000
_cell.length_b   1.000
_cell.length_c   1.000
_cell.angle_alpha   90.00
_cell.angle_beta   90.00
_cell.angle_gamma   90.00
#
_symmetry.space_group_name_H-M   'P 1'
#
loop_
_entity.id
_entity.type
_entity.pdbx_description
1 polymer ?
#
loop_
_entity_poly.entity_id
_entity_poly.type
_entity_poly.pdbx_seq_one_letter_code
_entity_poly.pdbx_strand_id
1 'polypeptide(L)'
;MRIVDVQTGRKITPKLWDGMKWVPAKGFGEEKTRTVTPPTGPVKNIAGGGAFMNLPVTSAAETGSLVAARIPVVVDTVNPVAEFDVLMNDKVARVVELRAAVAVGDDAPVPVTFDGGKPSARVERPGTPGGGIVHVKTDPLPISANAGEVLTWHGFTGAPEGGRPMGDQVGYLPGRDAWYSVGDTFEQAWGAVHMSGGSNAETPLIPGSRPARIVAPTNQPAWVLTGDSIMHFSRSHIQRWAISAGVAWAKNATGGRNYVHATRDYDTLYRPSVLSATMCVDELGINGADQRLGMEHWRKLRADGIQGIVKPTLTPQTTSRDGWRTIDGQTATSDVPGFLKWDAWLLDGAPMKRDWSAVVEAGATGPDIVRCAVVDSAGKLTRKGDPAHIFGSGGVVDWNPVVSQAGAAEGGSRRIWRTDLGLSTPDYGDGLHPGDGIHEVMAGYLRKAMPVILATTAREAA
;
A
#
# COMPACT_ATOMS: atom_id res chain seq x y z
N MET A 1 -10.58 32.47 7.45
CA MET A 1 -11.00 31.34 6.61
C MET A 1 -12.50 31.45 6.34
N ARG A 2 -12.91 31.48 5.07
CA ARG A 2 -14.33 31.45 4.68
C ARG A 2 -14.56 30.09 4.03
N ILE A 3 -15.18 29.15 4.72
CA ILE A 3 -15.69 27.95 4.09
C ILE A 3 -17.03 28.31 3.46
N VAL A 4 -17.18 28.04 2.18
CA VAL A 4 -18.43 28.27 1.46
C VAL A 4 -18.96 26.89 1.06
N ASP A 5 -20.19 26.64 1.38
CA ASP A 5 -20.91 25.48 0.84
C ASP A 5 -21.01 25.64 -0.68
N VAL A 6 -20.36 24.74 -1.41
CA VAL A 6 -20.24 24.80 -2.87
C VAL A 6 -21.61 24.68 -3.56
N GLN A 7 -22.58 24.02 -2.92
CA GLN A 7 -23.94 23.86 -3.46
C GLN A 7 -24.81 25.09 -3.20
N THR A 8 -24.60 25.80 -2.11
CA THR A 8 -25.50 26.90 -1.67
C THR A 8 -24.84 28.26 -1.66
N GLY A 9 -23.54 28.38 -1.87
CA GLY A 9 -22.78 29.62 -1.79
C GLY A 9 -22.71 30.26 -0.39
N ARG A 10 -23.18 29.55 0.64
CA ARG A 10 -23.21 30.07 2.02
C ARG A 10 -21.85 29.96 2.70
N LYS A 11 -21.45 30.99 3.40
CA LYS A 11 -20.24 30.97 4.25
C LYS A 11 -20.43 30.00 5.40
N ILE A 12 -19.54 29.01 5.49
CA ILE A 12 -19.44 28.12 6.65
C ILE A 12 -18.32 28.66 7.53
N THR A 13 -18.60 28.95 8.77
CA THR A 13 -17.58 29.30 9.75
C THR A 13 -16.91 28.02 10.24
N PRO A 14 -15.59 27.86 10.11
CA PRO A 14 -14.87 26.73 10.69
C PRO A 14 -15.18 26.63 12.18
N LYS A 15 -15.43 25.42 12.63
CA LYS A 15 -15.71 25.14 14.04
C LYS A 15 -14.64 24.23 14.59
N LEU A 16 -14.15 24.52 15.77
CA LEU A 16 -13.37 23.62 16.59
C LEU A 16 -14.29 22.91 17.58
N TRP A 17 -13.99 21.67 17.87
CA TRP A 17 -14.69 20.94 18.91
C TRP A 17 -14.18 21.41 20.29
N ASP A 18 -15.07 21.89 21.14
CA ASP A 18 -14.73 22.38 22.50
C ASP A 18 -14.97 21.34 23.61
N GLY A 19 -15.20 20.08 23.22
CA GLY A 19 -15.52 18.98 24.11
C GLY A 19 -17.03 18.75 24.30
N MET A 20 -17.88 19.68 23.88
CA MET A 20 -19.34 19.55 23.96
C MET A 20 -20.05 19.97 22.67
N LYS A 21 -19.43 20.81 21.86
CA LYS A 21 -20.02 21.33 20.60
C LYS A 21 -18.94 21.87 19.67
N TRP A 22 -19.29 22.00 18.41
CA TRP A 22 -18.43 22.68 17.42
C TRP A 22 -18.49 24.19 17.62
N VAL A 23 -17.38 24.79 18.02
CA VAL A 23 -17.24 26.23 18.18
C VAL A 23 -16.48 26.87 17.01
N PRO A 24 -16.75 28.15 16.69
CA PRO A 24 -16.00 28.85 15.64
C PRO A 24 -14.50 28.88 15.96
N ALA A 25 -13.67 28.47 15.01
CA ALA A 25 -12.22 28.54 15.13
C ALA A 25 -11.75 30.00 15.09
N LYS A 26 -11.01 30.44 16.10
CA LYS A 26 -10.35 31.76 16.09
C LYS A 26 -8.90 31.62 15.67
N GLY A 27 -8.49 32.38 14.62
CA GLY A 27 -7.07 32.54 14.29
C GLY A 27 -6.48 31.61 13.24
N PHE A 28 -7.28 30.93 12.44
CA PHE A 28 -6.77 30.22 11.24
C PHE A 28 -6.66 31.19 10.06
N GLY A 29 -5.55 31.01 9.29
CA GLY A 29 -5.16 31.89 8.21
C GLY A 29 -6.22 32.14 7.13
N GLU A 30 -5.93 33.06 6.22
CA GLU A 30 -6.81 33.40 5.12
C GLU A 30 -7.17 32.16 4.27
N GLU A 31 -8.45 32.05 3.93
CA GLU A 31 -8.99 31.01 3.08
C GLU A 31 -8.27 31.02 1.72
N LYS A 32 -7.53 29.97 1.42
CA LYS A 32 -7.07 29.73 0.06
C LYS A 32 -8.27 29.33 -0.78
N THR A 33 -8.76 30.22 -1.62
CA THR A 33 -9.77 29.88 -2.63
C THR A 33 -9.14 28.87 -3.59
N ARG A 34 -9.49 27.59 -3.48
CA ARG A 34 -9.08 26.56 -4.42
C ARG A 34 -10.04 26.57 -5.61
N THR A 35 -9.50 26.84 -6.78
CA THR A 35 -10.22 26.59 -8.02
C THR A 35 -9.82 25.20 -8.50
N VAL A 36 -10.65 24.21 -8.25
CA VAL A 36 -10.43 22.83 -8.68
C VAL A 36 -11.40 22.54 -9.82
N THR A 37 -10.87 22.10 -10.97
CA THR A 37 -11.71 21.60 -12.05
C THR A 37 -12.18 20.20 -11.68
N PRO A 38 -13.51 19.93 -11.66
CA PRO A 38 -14.00 18.59 -11.36
C PRO A 38 -13.35 17.57 -12.29
N PRO A 39 -12.75 16.50 -11.74
CA PRO A 39 -12.12 15.46 -12.55
C PRO A 39 -13.17 14.68 -13.33
N THR A 40 -12.76 14.14 -14.48
CA THR A 40 -13.57 13.23 -15.30
C THR A 40 -12.89 11.87 -15.38
N GLY A 41 -13.66 10.84 -15.74
CA GLY A 41 -13.14 9.49 -15.92
C GLY A 41 -13.77 8.46 -14.97
N PRO A 42 -13.26 7.22 -14.98
CA PRO A 42 -13.69 6.19 -14.04
C PRO A 42 -13.24 6.52 -12.61
N VAL A 43 -14.01 6.03 -11.63
CA VAL A 43 -13.67 6.19 -10.21
C VAL A 43 -12.49 5.29 -9.87
N LYS A 44 -11.38 5.88 -9.42
CA LYS A 44 -10.15 5.18 -9.03
C LYS A 44 -9.56 5.79 -7.77
N ASN A 45 -8.59 5.11 -7.18
CA ASN A 45 -7.78 5.68 -6.11
C ASN A 45 -6.99 6.90 -6.63
N ILE A 46 -7.02 7.98 -5.88
CA ILE A 46 -6.39 9.27 -6.22
C ILE A 46 -5.31 9.69 -5.24
N ALA A 47 -5.07 8.90 -4.20
CA ALA A 47 -4.17 9.25 -3.12
C ALA A 47 -3.17 8.14 -2.83
N GLY A 48 -2.04 8.51 -2.27
CA GLY A 48 -1.03 7.57 -1.81
C GLY A 48 -1.25 7.17 -0.35
N GLY A 49 -0.90 5.93 -0.02
CA GLY A 49 -0.75 5.54 1.38
C GLY A 49 -1.90 4.79 2.02
N GLY A 50 -2.80 4.21 1.24
CA GLY A 50 -3.86 3.34 1.80
C GLY A 50 -3.36 1.94 2.16
N ALA A 51 -3.85 1.38 3.27
CA ALA A 51 -3.74 -0.04 3.62
C ALA A 51 -5.00 -0.49 4.34
N PHE A 52 -5.25 -1.80 4.35
CA PHE A 52 -6.39 -2.30 5.12
C PHE A 52 -6.05 -2.42 6.63
N MET A 53 -7.06 -2.21 7.46
CA MET A 53 -6.94 -2.28 8.91
C MET A 53 -6.91 -3.76 9.34
N ASN A 54 -5.74 -4.27 9.68
CA ASN A 54 -5.51 -5.70 9.92
C ASN A 54 -4.84 -6.06 11.24
N LEU A 55 -4.55 -5.06 12.08
CA LEU A 55 -3.87 -5.27 13.35
C LEU A 55 -4.73 -4.79 14.53
N PRO A 56 -4.86 -5.60 15.59
CA PRO A 56 -5.46 -5.11 16.82
C PRO A 56 -4.55 -4.07 17.49
N VAL A 57 -5.15 -3.04 18.04
CA VAL A 57 -4.43 -2.06 18.88
C VAL A 57 -3.74 -2.81 20.01
N THR A 58 -2.45 -2.55 20.21
CA THR A 58 -1.61 -3.35 21.12
C THR A 58 -1.81 -3.03 22.61
N SER A 59 -2.30 -1.84 22.93
CA SER A 59 -2.60 -1.48 24.33
C SER A 59 -3.90 -2.14 24.78
N ALA A 60 -3.82 -2.91 25.87
CA ALA A 60 -4.98 -3.57 26.47
C ALA A 60 -5.79 -2.63 27.39
N ALA A 61 -5.26 -1.44 27.68
CA ALA A 61 -5.85 -0.51 28.63
C ALA A 61 -6.78 0.54 27.99
N GLU A 62 -6.72 0.67 26.66
CA GLU A 62 -7.43 1.73 25.94
C GLU A 62 -8.38 1.13 24.92
N THR A 63 -9.60 1.65 24.90
CA THR A 63 -10.67 1.18 24.00
C THR A 63 -10.71 1.97 22.70
N GLY A 64 -9.81 2.94 22.50
CA GLY A 64 -9.78 3.74 21.28
C GLY A 64 -8.41 4.34 20.97
N SER A 65 -8.23 4.67 19.71
CA SER A 65 -7.00 5.29 19.21
C SER A 65 -7.29 6.17 17.99
N LEU A 66 -6.58 7.28 17.90
CA LEU A 66 -6.64 8.22 16.77
C LEU A 66 -5.29 8.29 16.09
N VAL A 67 -5.30 8.28 14.78
CA VAL A 67 -4.13 8.59 13.94
C VAL A 67 -4.36 9.88 13.17
N ALA A 68 -3.36 10.75 13.13
CA ALA A 68 -3.30 11.84 12.18
C ALA A 68 -2.26 11.48 11.11
N ALA A 69 -2.69 11.38 9.85
CA ALA A 69 -1.85 10.94 8.74
C ALA A 69 -1.91 11.93 7.57
N ARG A 70 -0.75 12.21 6.97
CA ARG A 70 -0.63 13.04 5.77
C ARG A 70 -0.70 12.16 4.52
N ILE A 71 -1.71 12.37 3.71
CA ILE A 71 -2.02 11.57 2.52
C ILE A 71 -1.87 12.47 1.28
N PRO A 72 -0.85 12.28 0.43
CA PRO A 72 -0.68 13.07 -0.78
C PRO A 72 -1.78 12.76 -1.80
N VAL A 73 -2.35 13.79 -2.39
CA VAL A 73 -3.30 13.71 -3.50
C VAL A 73 -2.53 13.88 -4.81
N VAL A 74 -2.74 12.99 -5.76
CA VAL A 74 -1.98 12.97 -7.02
C VAL A 74 -2.78 13.50 -8.21
N VAL A 75 -4.07 13.77 -8.03
CA VAL A 75 -4.96 14.36 -9.04
C VAL A 75 -5.85 15.41 -8.39
N ASP A 76 -6.30 16.39 -9.18
CA ASP A 76 -7.33 17.32 -8.76
C ASP A 76 -8.58 16.56 -8.34
N THR A 77 -9.20 16.95 -7.24
CA THR A 77 -10.36 16.24 -6.72
C THR A 77 -11.37 17.16 -6.06
N VAL A 78 -12.64 16.81 -6.20
CA VAL A 78 -13.78 17.46 -5.55
C VAL A 78 -14.67 16.39 -4.94
N ASN A 79 -14.97 16.53 -3.67
CA ASN A 79 -15.82 15.60 -2.93
C ASN A 79 -15.42 14.10 -3.09
N PRO A 80 -14.16 13.72 -2.90
CA PRO A 80 -13.76 12.32 -2.99
C PRO A 80 -14.42 11.48 -1.88
N VAL A 81 -14.40 10.15 -2.04
CA VAL A 81 -14.90 9.21 -1.04
C VAL A 81 -13.73 8.45 -0.43
N ALA A 82 -13.70 8.32 0.89
CA ALA A 82 -12.75 7.46 1.57
C ALA A 82 -13.36 6.08 1.82
N GLU A 83 -12.58 5.04 1.55
CA GLU A 83 -12.98 3.64 1.72
C GLU A 83 -12.06 2.93 2.70
N PHE A 84 -12.64 2.16 3.61
CA PHE A 84 -11.93 1.37 4.62
C PHE A 84 -12.19 -0.10 4.39
N ASP A 85 -11.14 -0.91 4.57
CA ASP A 85 -11.21 -2.37 4.61
C ASP A 85 -10.79 -2.80 6.03
N VAL A 86 -11.74 -3.25 6.83
CA VAL A 86 -11.55 -3.56 8.26
C VAL A 86 -11.60 -5.07 8.45
N LEU A 87 -10.48 -5.69 8.84
CA LEU A 87 -10.44 -7.10 9.18
C LEU A 87 -11.00 -7.31 10.59
N MET A 88 -12.19 -7.87 10.69
CA MET A 88 -12.86 -8.20 11.93
C MET A 88 -12.70 -9.70 12.23
N ASN A 89 -11.86 -10.06 13.17
CA ASN A 89 -11.60 -11.44 13.58
C ASN A 89 -11.82 -11.61 15.10
N ASP A 90 -11.55 -12.78 15.63
CA ASP A 90 -11.73 -13.11 17.04
C ASP A 90 -10.76 -12.41 18.01
N LYS A 91 -9.69 -11.79 17.48
CA LYS A 91 -8.68 -11.05 18.27
C LYS A 91 -9.06 -9.58 18.51
N VAL A 92 -10.11 -9.09 17.85
CA VAL A 92 -10.58 -7.70 17.96
C VAL A 92 -11.96 -7.64 18.60
N ALA A 93 -12.36 -6.44 19.00
CA ALA A 93 -13.69 -6.14 19.52
C ALA A 93 -14.76 -6.67 18.57
N ARG A 94 -15.91 -7.08 19.13
CA ARG A 94 -17.06 -7.49 18.33
C ARG A 94 -17.59 -6.34 17.47
N VAL A 95 -17.52 -5.15 18.04
CA VAL A 95 -17.97 -3.90 17.40
C VAL A 95 -16.81 -2.91 17.44
N VAL A 96 -16.53 -2.32 16.29
CA VAL A 96 -15.58 -1.22 16.13
C VAL A 96 -16.33 0.01 15.64
N GLU A 97 -16.04 1.17 16.21
CA GLU A 97 -16.52 2.45 15.75
C GLU A 97 -15.42 3.18 15.00
N LEU A 98 -15.75 3.69 13.80
CA LEU A 98 -14.86 4.54 13.00
C LEU A 98 -15.40 5.97 13.03
N ARG A 99 -14.54 6.95 13.35
CA ARG A 99 -14.81 8.38 13.21
C ARG A 99 -13.64 9.06 12.56
N ALA A 100 -13.88 10.14 11.83
CA ALA A 100 -12.79 10.85 11.17
C ALA A 100 -13.08 12.34 10.97
N ALA A 101 -11.98 13.08 10.76
CA ALA A 101 -12.01 14.41 10.20
C ALA A 101 -10.88 14.53 9.16
N VAL A 102 -11.03 15.42 8.20
CA VAL A 102 -10.05 15.61 7.11
C VAL A 102 -9.81 17.10 6.87
N ALA A 103 -8.56 17.46 6.58
CA ALA A 103 -8.17 18.79 6.15
C ALA A 103 -7.36 18.72 4.86
N VAL A 104 -7.27 19.83 4.12
CA VAL A 104 -6.36 19.98 2.99
C VAL A 104 -5.21 20.91 3.42
N GLY A 105 -3.99 20.40 3.42
CA GLY A 105 -2.83 21.12 3.93
C GLY A 105 -3.02 21.49 5.41
N ASP A 106 -2.91 22.79 5.69
CA ASP A 106 -3.04 23.36 7.03
C ASP A 106 -4.43 23.98 7.29
N ASP A 107 -5.42 23.64 6.46
CA ASP A 107 -6.81 24.09 6.69
C ASP A 107 -7.39 23.48 7.97
N ALA A 108 -8.46 24.07 8.49
CA ALA A 108 -9.17 23.48 9.61
C ALA A 108 -9.81 22.14 9.22
N PRO A 109 -9.65 21.07 10.02
CA PRO A 109 -10.28 19.80 9.74
C PRO A 109 -11.81 19.91 9.69
N VAL A 110 -12.41 19.24 8.72
CA VAL A 110 -13.85 19.10 8.60
C VAL A 110 -14.28 17.69 9.00
N PRO A 111 -15.41 17.52 9.71
CA PRO A 111 -15.92 16.20 10.07
C PRO A 111 -16.21 15.36 8.83
N VAL A 112 -15.87 14.09 8.91
CA VAL A 112 -16.25 13.08 7.93
C VAL A 112 -17.57 12.45 8.39
N THR A 113 -18.48 12.22 7.46
CA THR A 113 -19.75 11.55 7.72
C THR A 113 -19.85 10.23 6.98
N PHE A 114 -20.77 9.39 7.43
CA PHE A 114 -21.05 8.06 6.92
C PHE A 114 -22.56 7.88 6.75
N ASP A 115 -22.99 6.99 5.87
CA ASP A 115 -24.39 6.56 5.72
C ASP A 115 -25.40 7.71 5.72
N GLY A 116 -25.17 8.77 4.94
CA GLY A 116 -26.09 9.89 4.81
C GLY A 116 -26.05 10.87 6.00
N GLY A 117 -24.88 11.17 6.51
CA GLY A 117 -24.64 12.22 7.51
C GLY A 117 -24.36 11.75 8.92
N LYS A 118 -24.23 10.44 9.17
CA LYS A 118 -23.87 9.94 10.49
C LYS A 118 -22.44 10.33 10.85
N PRO A 119 -22.14 10.73 12.09
CA PRO A 119 -20.80 11.17 12.50
C PRO A 119 -19.82 10.01 12.69
N SER A 120 -20.28 8.78 12.66
CA SER A 120 -19.47 7.57 12.81
C SER A 120 -20.04 6.41 12.00
N ALA A 121 -19.18 5.43 11.70
CA ALA A 121 -19.59 4.12 11.18
C ALA A 121 -19.38 3.06 12.25
N ARG A 122 -20.40 2.24 12.48
CA ARG A 122 -20.36 1.07 13.33
C ARG A 122 -20.04 -0.16 12.48
N VAL A 123 -18.94 -0.84 12.80
CA VAL A 123 -18.48 -2.04 12.10
C VAL A 123 -18.66 -3.23 13.03
N GLU A 124 -19.49 -4.18 12.62
CA GLU A 124 -19.73 -5.41 13.38
C GLU A 124 -18.99 -6.58 12.77
N ARG A 125 -18.45 -7.44 13.64
CA ARG A 125 -17.77 -8.66 13.20
C ARG A 125 -18.79 -9.59 12.51
N PRO A 126 -18.50 -10.05 11.27
CA PRO A 126 -19.32 -11.04 10.60
C PRO A 126 -19.52 -12.30 11.45
N GLY A 127 -20.70 -12.88 11.41
CA GLY A 127 -21.02 -14.11 12.17
C GLY A 127 -20.35 -15.37 11.64
N THR A 128 -19.51 -15.28 10.62
CA THR A 128 -18.74 -16.40 10.06
C THR A 128 -17.58 -16.78 10.98
N PRO A 129 -17.25 -18.09 11.12
CA PRO A 129 -16.09 -18.53 11.89
C PRO A 129 -14.80 -17.82 11.40
N GLY A 130 -14.03 -17.25 12.34
CA GLY A 130 -12.82 -16.50 12.02
C GLY A 130 -13.06 -15.05 11.58
N GLY A 131 -14.32 -14.59 11.53
CA GLY A 131 -14.67 -13.23 11.12
C GLY A 131 -14.56 -12.99 9.62
N GLY A 132 -14.20 -11.78 9.22
CA GLY A 132 -14.07 -11.39 7.81
C GLY A 132 -13.68 -9.92 7.63
N ILE A 133 -13.57 -9.48 6.39
CA ILE A 133 -13.35 -8.07 6.06
C ILE A 133 -14.70 -7.38 5.88
N VAL A 134 -14.83 -6.24 6.53
CA VAL A 134 -15.99 -5.35 6.38
C VAL A 134 -15.52 -4.10 5.63
N HIS A 135 -16.22 -3.78 4.54
CA HIS A 135 -15.98 -2.60 3.74
C HIS A 135 -16.86 -1.44 4.21
N VAL A 136 -16.25 -0.30 4.48
CA VAL A 136 -16.93 0.90 4.93
C VAL A 136 -16.58 2.05 3.99
N LYS A 137 -17.56 2.87 3.64
CA LYS A 137 -17.38 4.09 2.83
C LYS A 137 -17.86 5.30 3.59
N THR A 138 -17.20 6.42 3.40
CA THR A 138 -17.70 7.71 3.86
C THR A 138 -18.77 8.23 2.89
N ASP A 139 -19.57 9.19 3.34
CA ASP A 139 -20.19 10.11 2.41
C ASP A 139 -19.10 10.88 1.64
N PRO A 140 -19.44 11.56 0.52
CA PRO A 140 -18.49 12.41 -0.16
C PRO A 140 -17.84 13.41 0.81
N LEU A 141 -16.51 13.43 0.85
CA LEU A 141 -15.75 14.32 1.74
C LEU A 141 -15.97 15.76 1.30
N PRO A 142 -16.35 16.69 2.20
CA PRO A 142 -16.65 18.07 1.83
C PRO A 142 -15.36 18.89 1.61
N ILE A 143 -14.48 18.42 0.74
CA ILE A 143 -13.20 19.02 0.42
C ILE A 143 -12.96 19.07 -1.08
N SER A 144 -12.09 20.00 -1.48
CA SER A 144 -11.48 20.06 -2.80
C SER A 144 -9.97 20.20 -2.64
N ALA A 145 -9.21 19.47 -3.44
CA ALA A 145 -7.74 19.52 -3.40
C ALA A 145 -7.17 19.45 -4.82
N ASN A 146 -6.08 20.20 -5.04
CA ASN A 146 -5.32 20.11 -6.28
C ASN A 146 -4.28 18.99 -6.19
N ALA A 147 -3.86 18.46 -7.33
CA ALA A 147 -2.75 17.52 -7.41
C ALA A 147 -1.49 18.10 -6.72
N GLY A 148 -0.85 17.27 -5.90
CA GLY A 148 0.30 17.66 -5.08
C GLY A 148 -0.04 18.22 -3.71
N GLU A 149 -1.29 18.56 -3.42
CA GLU A 149 -1.71 18.92 -2.06
C GLU A 149 -1.78 17.66 -1.18
N VAL A 150 -1.76 17.87 0.13
CA VAL A 150 -1.77 16.80 1.13
C VAL A 150 -3.06 16.87 1.93
N LEU A 151 -3.77 15.76 2.02
CA LEU A 151 -4.85 15.60 2.98
C LEU A 151 -4.27 15.24 4.34
N THR A 152 -4.65 15.98 5.36
CA THR A 152 -4.41 15.59 6.75
C THR A 152 -5.63 14.83 7.24
N TRP A 153 -5.50 13.53 7.35
CA TRP A 153 -6.53 12.61 7.80
C TRP A 153 -6.41 12.38 9.30
N HIS A 154 -7.48 12.59 10.03
CA HIS A 154 -7.58 12.28 11.45
C HIS A 154 -8.60 11.16 11.62
N GLY A 155 -8.12 9.93 11.82
CA GLY A 155 -8.98 8.75 11.89
C GLY A 155 -8.94 8.10 13.25
N PHE A 156 -10.09 7.95 13.88
CA PHE A 156 -10.28 7.28 15.15
C PHE A 156 -10.90 5.89 14.94
N THR A 157 -10.40 4.94 15.68
CA THR A 157 -11.02 3.62 15.86
C THR A 157 -11.27 3.40 17.34
N GLY A 158 -12.48 2.98 17.69
CA GLY A 158 -12.88 2.70 19.07
C GLY A 158 -13.56 1.35 19.20
N ALA A 159 -13.63 0.83 20.42
CA ALA A 159 -14.34 -0.40 20.78
C ALA A 159 -15.41 -0.09 21.84
N PRO A 160 -16.58 0.47 21.45
CA PRO A 160 -17.60 0.98 22.37
C PRO A 160 -18.20 -0.11 23.29
N GLU A 161 -18.09 -1.36 22.91
CA GLU A 161 -18.55 -2.52 23.70
C GLU A 161 -17.40 -3.22 24.44
N GLY A 162 -16.22 -2.60 24.47
CA GLY A 162 -15.01 -3.19 25.04
C GLY A 162 -14.25 -4.08 24.07
N GLY A 163 -13.05 -4.50 24.45
CA GLY A 163 -12.11 -5.26 23.64
C GLY A 163 -11.09 -4.36 22.94
N ARG A 164 -10.36 -4.92 21.99
CA ARG A 164 -9.34 -4.21 21.21
C ARG A 164 -9.91 -3.68 19.91
N PRO A 165 -9.84 -2.38 19.63
CA PRO A 165 -10.21 -1.87 18.33
C PRO A 165 -9.21 -2.32 17.26
N MET A 166 -9.64 -2.32 16.01
CA MET A 166 -8.78 -2.59 14.87
C MET A 166 -8.05 -1.31 14.45
N GLY A 167 -6.78 -1.42 14.17
CA GLY A 167 -5.95 -0.35 13.62
C GLY A 167 -5.24 -0.74 12.34
N ASP A 168 -4.55 0.22 11.75
CA ASP A 168 -3.68 0.03 10.60
C ASP A 168 -2.21 0.16 11.03
N GLN A 169 -1.35 -0.57 10.35
CA GLN A 169 0.09 -0.34 10.41
C GLN A 169 0.43 0.82 9.48
N VAL A 170 0.55 2.00 10.04
CA VAL A 170 0.86 3.20 9.26
C VAL A 170 2.32 3.17 8.82
N GLY A 171 2.53 3.00 7.55
CA GLY A 171 3.84 2.96 6.93
C GLY A 171 4.41 4.34 6.60
N TYR A 172 4.42 5.27 7.55
CA TYR A 172 4.96 6.62 7.36
C TYR A 172 6.30 6.84 8.05
N LEU A 173 7.00 7.88 7.62
CA LEU A 173 8.20 8.35 8.32
C LEU A 173 7.78 8.91 9.68
N PRO A 174 8.22 8.32 10.81
CA PRO A 174 7.92 8.86 12.12
C PRO A 174 8.27 10.34 12.20
N GLY A 175 7.38 11.11 12.84
CA GLY A 175 7.58 12.53 13.02
C GLY A 175 7.40 13.42 11.80
N ARG A 176 7.09 12.87 10.61
CA ARG A 176 6.83 13.67 9.40
C ARG A 176 5.42 13.52 8.86
N ASP A 177 4.93 12.28 8.81
CA ASP A 177 3.74 11.97 8.03
C ASP A 177 2.60 11.38 8.85
N ALA A 178 2.84 11.01 10.10
CA ALA A 178 1.79 10.53 10.99
C ALA A 178 2.10 10.78 12.46
N TRP A 179 1.04 11.00 13.22
CA TRP A 179 1.03 11.11 14.69
C TRP A 179 -0.09 10.23 15.22
N TYR A 180 0.00 9.81 16.46
CA TYR A 180 -1.10 9.08 17.08
C TYR A 180 -1.34 9.55 18.50
N SER A 181 -2.53 9.28 19.00
CA SER A 181 -2.90 9.41 20.41
C SER A 181 -3.91 8.33 20.75
N VAL A 182 -4.09 8.13 22.04
CA VAL A 182 -5.01 7.14 22.57
C VAL A 182 -6.03 7.83 23.47
N GLY A 183 -7.21 7.26 23.56
CA GLY A 183 -8.31 7.76 24.38
C GLY A 183 -9.54 6.91 24.14
N ASP A 184 -10.41 6.81 25.13
CA ASP A 184 -11.62 5.98 25.05
C ASP A 184 -12.66 6.57 24.09
N THR A 185 -12.55 7.88 23.81
CA THR A 185 -13.41 8.56 22.83
C THR A 185 -12.60 9.33 21.81
N PHE A 186 -13.22 9.65 20.68
CA PHE A 186 -12.64 10.49 19.63
C PHE A 186 -12.16 11.84 20.20
N GLU A 187 -12.98 12.47 21.05
CA GLU A 187 -12.72 13.78 21.62
C GLU A 187 -11.51 13.78 22.57
N GLN A 188 -11.35 12.73 23.39
CA GLN A 188 -10.19 12.55 24.26
C GLN A 188 -8.92 12.37 23.44
N ALA A 189 -8.94 11.46 22.47
CA ALA A 189 -7.81 11.19 21.60
C ALA A 189 -7.46 12.42 20.75
N TRP A 190 -8.46 13.16 20.22
CA TRP A 190 -8.28 14.39 19.49
C TRP A 190 -7.62 15.49 20.34
N GLY A 191 -8.09 15.69 21.54
CA GLY A 191 -7.50 16.66 22.48
C GLY A 191 -6.04 16.36 22.78
N ALA A 192 -5.67 15.10 22.95
CA ALA A 192 -4.30 14.68 23.19
C ALA A 192 -3.36 14.98 21.99
N VAL A 193 -3.82 14.77 20.75
CA VAL A 193 -3.01 15.08 19.54
C VAL A 193 -2.77 16.57 19.38
N HIS A 194 -3.78 17.40 19.58
CA HIS A 194 -3.70 18.83 19.32
C HIS A 194 -3.14 19.64 20.47
N MET A 195 -3.31 19.19 21.70
CA MET A 195 -2.88 19.93 22.91
C MET A 195 -1.45 19.58 23.37
N SER A 196 -0.99 18.37 23.13
CA SER A 196 0.33 17.90 23.59
C SER A 196 1.40 17.82 22.49
N GLY A 197 1.06 18.19 21.26
CA GLY A 197 1.96 18.03 20.13
C GLY A 197 2.11 16.59 19.66
N GLY A 198 1.31 15.67 20.22
CA GLY A 198 1.33 14.25 19.92
C GLY A 198 2.68 13.57 20.19
N SER A 199 2.70 12.32 20.54
CA SER A 199 3.95 11.55 20.52
C SER A 199 4.29 11.20 19.07
N ASN A 200 5.50 11.55 18.63
CA ASN A 200 6.01 11.04 17.35
C ASN A 200 6.02 9.52 17.41
N ALA A 201 5.34 8.89 16.47
CA ALA A 201 5.34 7.45 16.40
C ALA A 201 6.72 6.95 15.95
N GLU A 202 7.56 6.62 16.90
CA GLU A 202 8.81 5.92 16.63
C GLU A 202 8.58 4.43 16.37
N THR A 203 7.39 3.93 16.72
CA THR A 203 7.04 2.53 16.52
C THR A 203 6.36 2.30 15.17
N PRO A 204 6.64 1.19 14.48
CA PRO A 204 6.05 0.87 13.19
C PRO A 204 4.54 0.53 13.25
N LEU A 205 3.99 0.42 14.46
CA LEU A 205 2.58 0.10 14.71
C LEU A 205 1.88 1.32 15.27
N ILE A 206 1.17 2.06 14.42
CA ILE A 206 0.32 3.15 14.85
C ILE A 206 -1.13 2.67 14.78
N PRO A 207 -1.77 2.47 15.92
CA PRO A 207 -3.19 2.13 15.93
C PRO A 207 -4.03 3.35 15.56
N GLY A 208 -5.01 3.15 14.67
CA GLY A 208 -5.93 4.19 14.23
C GLY A 208 -6.60 3.81 12.92
N SER A 209 -7.61 4.55 12.52
CA SER A 209 -8.31 4.31 11.27
C SER A 209 -7.79 5.21 10.15
N ARG A 210 -7.24 4.59 9.12
CA ARG A 210 -6.87 5.25 7.88
C ARG A 210 -7.62 4.61 6.72
N PRO A 211 -8.07 5.38 5.73
CA PRO A 211 -8.70 4.80 4.56
C PRO A 211 -7.74 3.88 3.81
N ALA A 212 -8.25 2.75 3.35
CA ALA A 212 -7.53 1.87 2.45
C ALA A 212 -7.35 2.55 1.08
N ARG A 213 -8.31 3.40 0.69
CA ARG A 213 -8.32 4.16 -0.55
C ARG A 213 -9.07 5.47 -0.36
N ILE A 214 -8.68 6.48 -1.14
CA ILE A 214 -9.48 7.68 -1.39
C ILE A 214 -9.78 7.70 -2.88
N VAL A 215 -11.03 7.63 -3.25
CA VAL A 215 -11.44 7.43 -4.64
C VAL A 215 -12.21 8.63 -5.19
N ALA A 216 -11.93 8.94 -6.46
CA ALA A 216 -12.65 9.96 -7.24
C ALA A 216 -12.56 9.63 -8.74
N PRO A 217 -13.36 10.28 -9.60
CA PRO A 217 -13.20 10.19 -11.04
C PRO A 217 -11.81 10.65 -11.48
N THR A 218 -11.10 9.86 -12.30
CA THR A 218 -9.79 10.23 -12.85
C THR A 218 -9.40 9.34 -14.02
N ASN A 219 -8.63 9.89 -14.97
CA ASN A 219 -7.97 9.13 -16.04
C ASN A 219 -6.51 8.77 -15.71
N GLN A 220 -5.98 9.26 -14.57
CA GLN A 220 -4.63 8.93 -14.15
C GLN A 220 -4.54 7.45 -13.72
N PRO A 221 -3.41 6.77 -13.98
CA PRO A 221 -3.20 5.43 -13.50
C PRO A 221 -3.11 5.40 -11.96
N ALA A 222 -3.77 4.41 -11.37
CA ALA A 222 -3.67 4.11 -9.95
C ALA A 222 -3.09 2.70 -9.77
N TRP A 223 -2.37 2.49 -8.68
CA TRP A 223 -1.62 1.27 -8.41
C TRP A 223 -2.21 0.51 -7.23
N VAL A 224 -2.26 -0.80 -7.35
CA VAL A 224 -2.40 -1.70 -6.21
C VAL A 224 -1.05 -2.40 -5.97
N LEU A 225 -0.59 -2.38 -4.72
CA LEU A 225 0.66 -2.99 -4.28
C LEU A 225 0.30 -4.27 -3.51
N THR A 226 0.53 -5.42 -4.12
CA THR A 226 0.24 -6.73 -3.52
C THR A 226 1.54 -7.40 -3.08
N GLY A 227 1.56 -7.90 -1.84
CA GLY A 227 2.78 -8.48 -1.30
C GLY A 227 2.58 -9.21 0.02
N ASP A 228 3.68 -9.62 0.59
CA ASP A 228 3.76 -10.33 1.87
C ASP A 228 4.36 -9.45 2.98
N SER A 229 5.13 -10.05 3.90
CA SER A 229 5.74 -9.35 5.02
C SER A 229 6.76 -8.28 4.58
N ILE A 230 7.48 -8.49 3.49
CA ILE A 230 8.50 -7.55 3.00
C ILE A 230 7.84 -6.24 2.55
N MET A 231 6.71 -6.31 1.84
CA MET A 231 5.92 -5.13 1.47
C MET A 231 5.06 -4.61 2.61
N HIS A 232 4.62 -5.49 3.53
CA HIS A 232 3.76 -5.11 4.64
C HIS A 232 4.42 -4.09 5.56
N PHE A 233 5.73 -4.22 5.78
CA PHE A 233 6.45 -3.25 6.60
C PHE A 233 6.25 -1.82 6.09
N SER A 234 6.15 -0.92 7.05
CA SER A 234 6.16 0.50 6.79
C SER A 234 7.45 0.87 6.05
N ARG A 235 7.33 1.69 5.01
CA ARG A 235 8.45 2.14 4.20
C ARG A 235 9.08 1.07 3.30
N SER A 236 8.30 0.08 2.85
CA SER A 236 8.81 -0.86 1.85
C SER A 236 9.34 -0.10 0.61
N HIS A 237 10.30 -0.69 -0.06
CA HIS A 237 10.92 -0.12 -1.27
C HIS A 237 9.90 0.24 -2.35
N ILE A 238 8.85 -0.55 -2.53
CA ILE A 238 7.79 -0.27 -3.50
C ILE A 238 6.96 0.95 -3.07
N GLN A 239 6.67 1.08 -1.78
CA GLN A 239 5.98 2.24 -1.23
C GLN A 239 6.83 3.52 -1.37
N ARG A 240 8.14 3.45 -1.08
CA ARG A 240 9.09 4.55 -1.29
C ARG A 240 9.15 4.98 -2.75
N TRP A 241 9.19 3.99 -3.66
CA TRP A 241 9.09 4.27 -5.09
C TRP A 241 7.78 4.97 -5.43
N ALA A 242 6.63 4.45 -5.03
CA ALA A 242 5.32 5.01 -5.35
C ALA A 242 5.17 6.47 -4.86
N ILE A 243 5.62 6.74 -3.63
CA ILE A 243 5.66 8.10 -3.07
C ILE A 243 6.56 9.02 -3.92
N SER A 244 7.78 8.58 -4.25
CA SER A 244 8.72 9.39 -5.03
C SER A 244 8.29 9.59 -6.48
N ALA A 245 7.51 8.67 -7.02
CA ALA A 245 6.95 8.75 -8.37
C ALA A 245 5.66 9.60 -8.44
N GLY A 246 5.12 10.01 -7.28
CA GLY A 246 3.89 10.80 -7.21
C GLY A 246 2.67 10.07 -7.78
N VAL A 247 2.61 8.75 -7.64
CA VAL A 247 1.49 7.94 -8.15
C VAL A 247 0.49 7.64 -7.04
N ALA A 248 -0.79 7.48 -7.40
CA ALA A 248 -1.80 6.98 -6.48
C ALA A 248 -1.60 5.48 -6.24
N TRP A 249 -1.69 5.03 -4.98
CA TRP A 249 -1.50 3.62 -4.65
C TRP A 249 -2.28 3.19 -3.41
N ALA A 250 -2.71 1.93 -3.41
CA ALA A 250 -3.26 1.24 -2.25
C ALA A 250 -2.44 -0.04 -1.99
N LYS A 251 -2.18 -0.37 -0.73
CA LYS A 251 -1.36 -1.51 -0.33
C LYS A 251 -2.20 -2.66 0.21
N ASN A 252 -2.07 -3.84 -0.43
CA ASN A 252 -2.64 -5.11 -0.01
C ASN A 252 -1.52 -6.10 0.32
N ALA A 253 -0.85 -5.87 1.44
CA ALA A 253 0.25 -6.72 1.89
C ALA A 253 0.04 -7.15 3.35
N THR A 254 0.37 -8.38 3.66
CA THR A 254 0.28 -8.94 5.02
C THR A 254 1.36 -10.00 5.21
N GLY A 255 1.93 -10.05 6.41
CA GLY A 255 2.96 -11.04 6.74
C GLY A 255 2.57 -12.48 6.43
N GLY A 256 3.50 -13.26 5.88
CA GLY A 256 3.32 -14.68 5.56
C GLY A 256 2.42 -14.98 4.35
N ARG A 257 1.95 -13.98 3.61
CA ARG A 257 1.10 -14.20 2.42
C ARG A 257 1.88 -14.85 1.27
N ASN A 258 1.16 -15.68 0.52
CA ASN A 258 1.60 -16.33 -0.70
C ASN A 258 0.43 -16.42 -1.69
N TYR A 259 0.63 -17.03 -2.85
CA TYR A 259 -0.40 -17.14 -3.87
C TYR A 259 -1.61 -17.98 -3.47
N VAL A 260 -1.49 -18.96 -2.55
CA VAL A 260 -2.64 -19.68 -1.99
C VAL A 260 -3.59 -18.71 -1.30
N HIS A 261 -3.05 -17.85 -0.44
CA HIS A 261 -3.83 -16.83 0.26
C HIS A 261 -4.40 -15.80 -0.70
N ALA A 262 -3.58 -15.29 -1.64
CA ALA A 262 -4.00 -14.28 -2.59
C ALA A 262 -5.15 -14.77 -3.50
N THR A 263 -5.14 -16.04 -3.88
CA THR A 263 -6.19 -16.64 -4.69
C THR A 263 -7.45 -16.91 -3.88
N ARG A 264 -7.30 -17.47 -2.67
CA ARG A 264 -8.42 -17.78 -1.77
C ARG A 264 -9.17 -16.53 -1.30
N ASP A 265 -8.42 -15.53 -0.86
CA ASP A 265 -8.95 -14.33 -0.22
C ASP A 265 -9.15 -13.18 -1.22
N TYR A 266 -9.09 -13.47 -2.54
CA TYR A 266 -9.09 -12.47 -3.60
C TYR A 266 -10.29 -11.54 -3.52
N ASP A 267 -11.49 -12.09 -3.49
CA ASP A 267 -12.74 -11.31 -3.57
C ASP A 267 -12.96 -10.43 -2.35
N THR A 268 -12.48 -10.84 -1.19
CA THR A 268 -12.68 -10.12 0.07
C THR A 268 -11.57 -9.16 0.41
N LEU A 269 -10.31 -9.49 0.07
CA LEU A 269 -9.16 -8.68 0.47
C LEU A 269 -8.56 -7.85 -0.68
N TYR A 270 -8.37 -8.47 -1.84
CA TYR A 270 -7.63 -7.83 -2.94
C TYR A 270 -8.54 -7.04 -3.88
N ARG A 271 -9.67 -7.62 -4.25
CA ARG A 271 -10.57 -7.09 -5.26
C ARG A 271 -11.03 -5.65 -5.03
N PRO A 272 -11.39 -5.20 -3.81
CA PRO A 272 -11.80 -3.82 -3.59
C PRO A 272 -10.73 -2.79 -3.99
N SER A 273 -9.45 -3.07 -3.68
CA SER A 273 -8.34 -2.19 -4.11
C SER A 273 -8.02 -2.35 -5.59
N VAL A 274 -8.16 -3.56 -6.14
CA VAL A 274 -7.94 -3.84 -7.56
C VAL A 274 -8.92 -3.06 -8.42
N LEU A 275 -10.20 -3.04 -8.08
CA LEU A 275 -11.24 -2.30 -8.82
C LEU A 275 -11.00 -0.79 -8.88
N SER A 276 -10.24 -0.24 -7.92
CA SER A 276 -9.85 1.17 -7.90
C SER A 276 -8.47 1.45 -8.52
N ALA A 277 -7.85 0.46 -9.16
CA ALA A 277 -6.52 0.54 -9.75
C ALA A 277 -6.53 0.20 -11.24
N THR A 278 -5.43 0.48 -11.93
CA THR A 278 -5.17 0.07 -13.31
C THR A 278 -3.85 -0.69 -13.44
N MET A 279 -2.98 -0.54 -12.46
CA MET A 279 -1.66 -1.15 -12.42
C MET A 279 -1.47 -1.93 -11.12
N CYS A 280 -0.70 -2.99 -11.16
CA CYS A 280 -0.34 -3.80 -9.99
C CYS A 280 1.17 -3.97 -9.91
N VAL A 281 1.73 -3.82 -8.70
CA VAL A 281 3.02 -4.43 -8.37
C VAL A 281 2.73 -5.67 -7.53
N ASP A 282 3.12 -6.83 -8.02
CA ASP A 282 2.94 -8.10 -7.34
C ASP A 282 4.28 -8.62 -6.81
N GLU A 283 4.53 -8.42 -5.51
CA GLU A 283 5.76 -8.84 -4.85
C GLU A 283 5.67 -10.25 -4.23
N LEU A 284 4.49 -10.87 -4.23
CA LEU A 284 4.31 -12.22 -3.67
C LEU A 284 5.32 -13.23 -4.26
N GLY A 285 5.72 -14.22 -3.46
CA GLY A 285 6.57 -15.32 -3.92
C GLY A 285 7.60 -15.80 -2.92
N ILE A 286 8.08 -14.95 -2.00
CA ILE A 286 9.10 -15.38 -1.02
C ILE A 286 8.57 -16.45 -0.05
N ASN A 287 7.27 -16.49 0.20
CA ASN A 287 6.60 -17.49 1.04
C ASN A 287 6.04 -18.68 0.23
N GLY A 288 6.52 -18.91 -0.99
CA GLY A 288 6.10 -19.99 -1.87
C GLY A 288 5.92 -19.50 -3.31
N ALA A 289 6.91 -19.78 -4.13
CA ALA A 289 6.96 -19.44 -5.56
C ALA A 289 6.22 -20.52 -6.37
N ASP A 290 4.90 -20.38 -6.52
CA ASP A 290 4.02 -21.29 -7.30
C ASP A 290 3.51 -20.59 -8.56
N GLN A 291 4.07 -20.94 -9.72
CA GLN A 291 3.71 -20.36 -11.02
C GLN A 291 2.25 -20.56 -11.39
N ARG A 292 1.66 -21.72 -11.05
CA ARG A 292 0.26 -22.04 -11.37
C ARG A 292 -0.69 -21.17 -10.56
N LEU A 293 -0.44 -21.04 -9.26
CA LEU A 293 -1.23 -20.18 -8.38
C LEU A 293 -1.02 -18.71 -8.68
N GLY A 294 0.21 -18.31 -9.03
CA GLY A 294 0.51 -16.97 -9.54
C GLY A 294 -0.32 -16.64 -10.78
N MET A 295 -0.36 -17.55 -11.75
CA MET A 295 -1.18 -17.41 -12.96
C MET A 295 -2.67 -17.23 -12.62
N GLU A 296 -3.20 -17.99 -11.68
CA GLU A 296 -4.60 -17.89 -11.25
C GLU A 296 -4.88 -16.52 -10.63
N HIS A 297 -3.98 -16.03 -9.77
CA HIS A 297 -4.07 -14.68 -9.18
C HIS A 297 -4.02 -13.60 -10.26
N TRP A 298 -3.08 -13.67 -11.20
CA TRP A 298 -2.94 -12.66 -12.27
C TRP A 298 -4.13 -12.65 -13.23
N ARG A 299 -4.76 -13.80 -13.50
CA ARG A 299 -6.03 -13.84 -14.26
C ARG A 299 -7.14 -13.06 -13.57
N LYS A 300 -7.28 -13.19 -12.24
CA LYS A 300 -8.25 -12.43 -11.46
C LYS A 300 -7.96 -10.92 -11.54
N LEU A 301 -6.69 -10.51 -11.37
CA LEU A 301 -6.27 -9.11 -11.55
C LEU A 301 -6.66 -8.56 -12.93
N ARG A 302 -6.37 -9.33 -13.99
CA ARG A 302 -6.71 -8.93 -15.37
C ARG A 302 -8.21 -8.87 -15.61
N ALA A 303 -8.97 -9.82 -15.09
CA ALA A 303 -10.43 -9.84 -15.20
C ALA A 303 -11.09 -8.63 -14.52
N ASP A 304 -10.52 -8.14 -13.43
CA ASP A 304 -10.99 -6.96 -12.70
C ASP A 304 -10.37 -5.63 -13.21
N GLY A 305 -9.70 -5.64 -14.37
CA GLY A 305 -9.33 -4.42 -15.10
C GLY A 305 -7.89 -3.93 -14.92
N ILE A 306 -7.02 -4.68 -14.25
CA ILE A 306 -5.59 -4.34 -14.20
C ILE A 306 -5.00 -4.44 -15.61
N GLN A 307 -4.42 -3.36 -16.09
CA GLN A 307 -3.83 -3.25 -17.43
C GLN A 307 -2.38 -3.72 -17.46
N GLY A 308 -1.64 -3.55 -16.36
CA GLY A 308 -0.26 -3.94 -16.25
C GLY A 308 0.11 -4.49 -14.88
N ILE A 309 0.87 -5.60 -14.87
CA ILE A 309 1.41 -6.24 -13.68
C ILE A 309 2.92 -6.16 -13.72
N VAL A 310 3.53 -5.53 -12.72
CA VAL A 310 4.99 -5.53 -12.54
C VAL A 310 5.34 -6.57 -11.51
N LYS A 311 6.16 -7.54 -11.91
CA LYS A 311 6.60 -8.66 -11.08
C LYS A 311 8.11 -8.57 -10.84
N PRO A 312 8.56 -8.34 -9.60
CA PRO A 312 9.99 -8.39 -9.29
C PRO A 312 10.48 -9.83 -9.08
N THR A 313 11.79 -10.04 -9.27
CA THR A 313 12.50 -11.22 -8.80
C THR A 313 12.54 -11.28 -7.29
N LEU A 314 12.86 -12.45 -6.69
CA LEU A 314 12.83 -12.63 -5.24
C LEU A 314 14.09 -12.06 -4.57
N THR A 315 13.92 -11.54 -3.36
CA THR A 315 15.03 -11.12 -2.49
C THR A 315 15.79 -12.33 -1.91
N PRO A 316 17.03 -12.17 -1.43
CA PRO A 316 17.71 -13.19 -0.63
C PRO A 316 16.94 -13.52 0.65
N GLN A 317 17.15 -14.73 1.16
CA GLN A 317 16.73 -15.17 2.48
C GLN A 317 17.86 -15.96 3.12
N THR A 318 18.48 -15.40 4.16
CA THR A 318 19.71 -15.98 4.74
C THR A 318 19.68 -15.96 6.26
N THR A 319 20.48 -16.84 6.87
CA THR A 319 21.00 -16.64 8.22
C THR A 319 22.42 -16.10 8.17
N SER A 320 22.89 -15.54 9.27
CA SER A 320 24.27 -15.06 9.37
C SER A 320 24.89 -15.40 10.72
N ARG A 321 26.17 -15.83 10.69
CA ARG A 321 26.98 -16.08 11.88
C ARG A 321 27.83 -14.89 12.28
N ASP A 322 27.94 -13.88 11.44
CA ASP A 322 28.81 -12.69 11.64
C ASP A 322 28.06 -11.37 11.52
N GLY A 323 26.71 -11.40 11.48
CA GLY A 323 25.87 -10.21 11.31
C GLY A 323 25.94 -9.63 9.90
N TRP A 324 25.99 -10.48 8.88
CA TRP A 324 26.03 -10.13 7.45
C TRP A 324 27.25 -9.29 7.04
N ARG A 325 28.37 -9.43 7.76
CA ARG A 325 29.60 -8.68 7.47
C ARG A 325 30.38 -9.27 6.30
N THR A 326 30.30 -10.58 6.12
CA THR A 326 31.01 -11.29 5.06
C THR A 326 30.07 -12.18 4.25
N ILE A 327 30.47 -12.52 3.03
CA ILE A 327 29.78 -13.50 2.18
C ILE A 327 29.77 -14.87 2.86
N ASP A 328 30.95 -15.32 3.32
CA ASP A 328 31.14 -16.64 3.94
C ASP A 328 30.43 -16.77 5.29
N GLY A 329 30.06 -15.64 5.91
CA GLY A 329 29.25 -15.58 7.12
C GLY A 329 27.78 -15.91 6.91
N GLN A 330 27.30 -15.95 5.68
CA GLN A 330 25.88 -16.13 5.33
C GLN A 330 25.59 -17.54 4.82
N THR A 331 24.40 -18.02 5.12
CA THR A 331 23.85 -19.26 4.57
C THR A 331 22.41 -19.03 4.12
N ALA A 332 22.08 -19.35 2.88
CA ALA A 332 20.71 -19.27 2.39
C ALA A 332 19.81 -20.27 3.11
N THR A 333 18.64 -19.83 3.55
CA THR A 333 17.68 -20.64 4.33
C THR A 333 16.48 -21.11 3.53
N SER A 334 16.23 -20.47 2.38
CA SER A 334 15.10 -20.79 1.53
C SER A 334 15.38 -21.96 0.60
N ASP A 335 14.34 -22.50 -0.04
CA ASP A 335 14.46 -23.46 -1.14
C ASP A 335 15.18 -22.82 -2.33
N VAL A 336 16.50 -22.80 -2.27
CA VAL A 336 17.37 -22.19 -3.30
C VAL A 336 17.05 -22.72 -4.70
N PRO A 337 16.93 -24.03 -4.96
CA PRO A 337 16.58 -24.55 -6.28
C PRO A 337 15.22 -24.04 -6.79
N GLY A 338 14.19 -24.03 -5.92
CA GLY A 338 12.86 -23.52 -6.26
C GLY A 338 12.87 -22.04 -6.62
N PHE A 339 13.54 -21.22 -5.80
CA PHE A 339 13.66 -19.77 -6.06
C PHE A 339 14.50 -19.44 -7.28
N LEU A 340 15.59 -20.18 -7.52
CA LEU A 340 16.39 -20.01 -8.74
C LEU A 340 15.59 -20.38 -9.99
N LYS A 341 14.78 -21.44 -9.94
CA LYS A 341 13.87 -21.81 -11.02
C LYS A 341 12.83 -20.74 -11.27
N TRP A 342 12.25 -20.17 -10.21
CA TRP A 342 11.31 -19.09 -10.29
C TRP A 342 11.91 -17.82 -10.92
N ASP A 343 13.07 -17.37 -10.43
CA ASP A 343 13.76 -16.19 -10.96
C ASP A 343 14.21 -16.41 -12.41
N ALA A 344 14.74 -17.59 -12.75
CA ALA A 344 15.08 -17.93 -14.13
C ALA A 344 13.87 -17.87 -15.07
N TRP A 345 12.72 -18.34 -14.61
CA TRP A 345 11.47 -18.27 -15.36
C TRP A 345 11.01 -16.81 -15.55
N LEU A 346 11.06 -15.98 -14.49
CA LEU A 346 10.75 -14.56 -14.59
C LEU A 346 11.68 -13.85 -15.56
N LEU A 347 13.00 -14.10 -15.48
CA LEU A 347 14.01 -13.46 -16.32
C LEU A 347 13.96 -13.91 -17.79
N ASP A 348 13.37 -15.09 -18.09
CA ASP A 348 12.99 -15.46 -19.46
C ASP A 348 11.70 -14.75 -19.93
N GLY A 349 11.17 -13.81 -19.15
CA GLY A 349 9.93 -13.08 -19.47
C GLY A 349 8.67 -13.82 -19.06
N ALA A 350 8.75 -14.68 -18.05
CA ALA A 350 7.63 -15.44 -17.51
C ALA A 350 6.83 -16.18 -18.61
N PRO A 351 7.47 -17.07 -19.41
CA PRO A 351 6.86 -17.66 -20.59
C PRO A 351 5.57 -18.41 -20.27
N MET A 352 4.56 -18.19 -21.11
CA MET A 352 3.25 -18.83 -20.97
C MET A 352 2.56 -19.00 -22.33
N LYS A 353 1.49 -19.79 -22.34
CA LYS A 353 0.61 -19.84 -23.50
C LYS A 353 -0.09 -18.51 -23.74
N ARG A 354 -0.28 -18.13 -25.00
CA ARG A 354 -0.91 -16.85 -25.41
C ARG A 354 -2.33 -16.67 -24.88
N ASP A 355 -3.07 -17.75 -24.71
CA ASP A 355 -4.41 -17.77 -24.12
C ASP A 355 -4.41 -17.85 -22.59
N TRP A 356 -3.24 -17.78 -21.99
CA TRP A 356 -2.98 -17.91 -20.56
C TRP A 356 -3.44 -19.24 -19.94
N SER A 357 -3.63 -20.28 -20.74
CA SER A 357 -4.08 -21.60 -20.26
C SER A 357 -3.04 -22.30 -19.40
N ALA A 358 -1.75 -22.06 -19.66
CA ALA A 358 -0.65 -22.66 -18.93
C ALA A 358 0.61 -21.79 -18.90
N VAL A 359 1.38 -21.88 -17.83
CA VAL A 359 2.79 -21.50 -17.79
C VAL A 359 3.60 -22.53 -18.58
N VAL A 360 4.71 -22.12 -19.16
CA VAL A 360 5.68 -23.00 -19.80
C VAL A 360 7.06 -22.82 -19.18
N GLU A 361 7.92 -23.80 -19.32
CA GLU A 361 9.27 -23.72 -18.73
C GLU A 361 10.13 -22.62 -19.36
N ALA A 362 11.10 -22.12 -18.62
CA ALA A 362 12.10 -21.20 -19.13
C ALA A 362 12.84 -21.83 -20.32
N GLY A 363 13.13 -21.04 -21.36
CA GLY A 363 13.75 -21.49 -22.59
C GLY A 363 12.80 -22.17 -23.60
N ALA A 364 11.55 -22.45 -23.24
CA ALA A 364 10.60 -23.03 -24.18
C ALA A 364 10.34 -22.10 -25.38
N THR A 365 10.17 -22.66 -26.55
CA THR A 365 9.91 -21.95 -27.83
C THR A 365 8.65 -22.46 -28.48
N GLY A 366 7.98 -21.61 -29.25
CA GLY A 366 6.78 -21.97 -30.01
C GLY A 366 5.94 -20.74 -30.36
N PRO A 367 5.08 -20.84 -31.39
CA PRO A 367 4.28 -19.70 -31.87
C PRO A 367 3.24 -19.23 -30.86
N ASP A 368 2.80 -20.11 -29.96
CA ASP A 368 1.79 -19.81 -28.94
C ASP A 368 2.40 -19.40 -27.60
N ILE A 369 3.73 -19.26 -27.54
CA ILE A 369 4.41 -18.85 -26.30
C ILE A 369 4.67 -17.36 -26.34
N VAL A 370 4.13 -16.65 -25.34
CA VAL A 370 4.32 -15.22 -25.16
C VAL A 370 5.22 -14.97 -23.94
N ARG A 371 5.92 -13.84 -23.97
CA ARG A 371 6.80 -13.38 -22.90
C ARG A 371 6.55 -11.91 -22.58
N CYS A 372 6.68 -11.53 -21.32
CA CYS A 372 6.59 -10.14 -20.91
C CYS A 372 7.92 -9.38 -21.11
N ALA A 373 7.87 -8.07 -20.93
CA ALA A 373 9.05 -7.22 -20.86
C ALA A 373 9.91 -7.59 -19.64
N VAL A 374 11.24 -7.45 -19.78
CA VAL A 374 12.19 -7.66 -18.68
C VAL A 374 13.15 -6.49 -18.62
N VAL A 375 13.31 -5.92 -17.42
CA VAL A 375 14.28 -4.88 -17.11
C VAL A 375 15.30 -5.45 -16.13
N ASP A 376 16.58 -5.36 -16.48
CA ASP A 376 17.69 -5.89 -15.69
C ASP A 376 18.03 -5.01 -14.47
N SER A 377 18.94 -5.46 -13.63
CA SER A 377 19.39 -4.76 -12.42
C SER A 377 20.09 -3.41 -12.66
N ALA A 378 20.48 -3.13 -13.88
CA ALA A 378 21.00 -1.82 -14.29
C ALA A 378 19.86 -0.84 -14.69
N GLY A 379 18.61 -1.33 -14.76
CA GLY A 379 17.45 -0.57 -15.23
C GLY A 379 17.33 -0.55 -16.75
N LYS A 380 17.97 -1.49 -17.46
CA LYS A 380 17.93 -1.58 -18.92
C LYS A 380 16.93 -2.63 -19.38
N LEU A 381 16.15 -2.32 -20.43
CA LEU A 381 15.29 -3.29 -21.09
C LEU A 381 16.13 -4.36 -21.79
N THR A 382 16.02 -5.60 -21.33
CA THR A 382 16.70 -6.78 -21.92
C THR A 382 15.78 -7.60 -22.80
N ARG A 383 14.47 -7.49 -22.60
CA ARG A 383 13.44 -8.12 -23.43
C ARG A 383 12.26 -7.18 -23.64
N LYS A 384 11.82 -7.05 -24.86
CA LYS A 384 10.53 -6.43 -25.20
C LYS A 384 9.40 -7.42 -24.92
N GLY A 385 8.31 -6.94 -24.32
CA GLY A 385 7.14 -7.77 -24.02
C GLY A 385 6.23 -7.99 -25.22
N ASP A 386 5.53 -9.12 -25.22
CA ASP A 386 4.38 -9.37 -26.11
C ASP A 386 3.13 -8.78 -25.43
N PRO A 387 2.38 -7.90 -26.09
CA PRO A 387 1.18 -7.28 -25.49
C PRO A 387 0.09 -8.30 -25.12
N ALA A 388 0.10 -9.50 -25.69
CA ALA A 388 -0.80 -10.59 -25.33
C ALA A 388 -0.41 -11.29 -24.02
N HIS A 389 0.75 -10.98 -23.43
CA HIS A 389 1.15 -11.56 -22.15
C HIS A 389 0.25 -11.08 -21.00
N ILE A 390 0.00 -11.94 -20.00
CA ILE A 390 -0.87 -11.63 -18.86
C ILE A 390 -0.41 -10.39 -18.07
N PHE A 391 0.89 -10.06 -18.09
CA PHE A 391 1.40 -8.85 -17.44
C PHE A 391 1.08 -7.57 -18.23
N GLY A 392 0.55 -7.67 -19.45
CA GLY A 392 0.09 -6.52 -20.23
C GLY A 392 1.12 -5.41 -20.35
N SER A 393 0.77 -4.19 -19.88
CA SER A 393 1.68 -3.04 -19.86
C SER A 393 2.73 -3.06 -18.74
N GLY A 394 2.85 -4.16 -18.01
CA GLY A 394 3.88 -4.39 -17.01
C GLY A 394 5.01 -5.29 -17.52
N GLY A 395 5.60 -6.05 -16.61
CA GLY A 395 6.70 -6.98 -16.92
C GLY A 395 7.49 -7.36 -15.68
N VAL A 396 8.68 -7.89 -15.89
CA VAL A 396 9.60 -8.29 -14.82
C VAL A 396 10.65 -7.22 -14.58
N VAL A 397 10.92 -6.93 -13.29
CA VAL A 397 12.04 -6.10 -12.84
C VAL A 397 13.01 -6.97 -12.03
N ASP A 398 14.27 -7.01 -12.46
CA ASP A 398 15.31 -7.80 -11.81
C ASP A 398 16.01 -7.02 -10.71
N TRP A 399 15.41 -6.94 -9.55
CA TRP A 399 16.03 -6.27 -8.40
C TRP A 399 16.98 -7.18 -7.60
N ASN A 400 16.91 -8.50 -7.78
CA ASN A 400 17.70 -9.43 -6.99
C ASN A 400 19.22 -9.08 -7.02
N PRO A 401 19.87 -8.86 -8.19
CA PRO A 401 21.30 -8.51 -8.22
C PRO A 401 21.63 -7.15 -7.60
N VAL A 402 20.62 -6.30 -7.38
CA VAL A 402 20.82 -4.99 -6.73
C VAL A 402 21.17 -5.16 -5.25
N VAL A 403 20.61 -6.16 -4.60
CA VAL A 403 20.76 -6.44 -3.16
C VAL A 403 21.43 -7.77 -2.86
N SER A 404 21.63 -8.63 -3.86
CA SER A 404 22.22 -9.95 -3.71
C SER A 404 23.54 -10.08 -4.44
N GLN A 405 24.36 -11.04 -3.99
CA GLN A 405 25.60 -11.46 -4.63
C GLN A 405 25.72 -12.99 -4.65
N ALA A 406 26.62 -13.49 -5.49
CA ALA A 406 26.92 -14.92 -5.54
C ALA A 406 27.74 -15.34 -4.31
N GLY A 407 27.31 -16.40 -3.63
CA GLY A 407 28.04 -17.04 -2.54
C GLY A 407 28.73 -18.32 -3.01
N ALA A 408 29.93 -18.58 -2.55
CA ALA A 408 30.66 -19.79 -2.92
C ALA A 408 29.93 -21.06 -2.46
N ALA A 409 29.38 -21.05 -1.25
CA ALA A 409 28.59 -22.16 -0.68
C ALA A 409 27.29 -22.44 -1.45
N GLU A 410 26.80 -21.46 -2.21
CA GLU A 410 25.57 -21.51 -2.98
C GLU A 410 25.80 -21.86 -4.46
N GLY A 411 26.96 -22.36 -4.83
CA GLY A 411 27.29 -22.69 -6.21
C GLY A 411 27.28 -21.47 -7.15
N GLY A 412 27.54 -20.26 -6.63
CA GLY A 412 27.50 -19.02 -7.39
C GLY A 412 26.11 -18.42 -7.56
N SER A 413 25.09 -18.96 -6.87
CA SER A 413 23.74 -18.39 -6.90
C SER A 413 23.67 -17.02 -6.21
N ARG A 414 22.78 -16.14 -6.68
CA ARG A 414 22.55 -14.83 -6.07
C ARG A 414 21.48 -14.89 -4.99
N ARG A 415 21.73 -15.67 -3.93
CA ARG A 415 20.78 -15.87 -2.83
C ARG A 415 21.30 -15.36 -1.49
N ILE A 416 22.41 -14.61 -1.52
CA ILE A 416 23.08 -14.04 -0.35
C ILE A 416 23.01 -12.52 -0.44
N TRP A 417 22.78 -11.84 0.70
CA TRP A 417 22.78 -10.39 0.75
C TRP A 417 24.17 -9.81 0.43
N ARG A 418 24.20 -8.74 -0.34
CA ARG A 418 25.43 -8.01 -0.66
C ARG A 418 26.05 -7.42 0.60
N THR A 419 27.39 -7.51 0.70
CA THR A 419 28.17 -6.95 1.81
C THR A 419 28.89 -5.66 1.44
N ASP A 420 28.84 -5.26 0.17
CA ASP A 420 29.52 -4.08 -0.39
C ASP A 420 28.63 -2.84 -0.53
N LEU A 421 27.41 -2.87 0.04
CA LEU A 421 26.48 -1.74 -0.02
C LEU A 421 26.76 -0.66 1.04
N GLY A 422 27.74 -0.87 1.94
CA GLY A 422 28.03 0.06 3.03
C GLY A 422 26.94 0.16 4.10
N LEU A 423 26.09 -0.87 4.20
CA LEU A 423 24.95 -0.92 5.12
C LEU A 423 25.33 -1.56 6.46
N SER A 424 24.58 -1.27 7.50
CA SER A 424 24.76 -1.83 8.83
C SER A 424 24.00 -3.15 9.02
N THR A 425 24.35 -3.93 10.05
CA THR A 425 23.62 -5.15 10.40
C THR A 425 22.11 -4.95 10.52
N PRO A 426 21.57 -3.87 11.14
CA PRO A 426 20.15 -3.63 11.19
C PRO A 426 19.46 -3.49 9.82
N ASP A 427 20.21 -3.14 8.75
CA ASP A 427 19.66 -3.03 7.40
C ASP A 427 19.36 -4.39 6.75
N TYR A 428 19.96 -5.46 7.26
CA TYR A 428 19.70 -6.83 6.80
C TYR A 428 18.58 -7.52 7.62
N GLY A 429 18.11 -6.86 8.69
CA GLY A 429 17.03 -7.35 9.53
C GLY A 429 17.33 -8.72 10.15
N ASP A 430 16.45 -9.68 9.90
CA ASP A 430 16.59 -11.08 10.30
C ASP A 430 17.09 -11.97 9.15
N GLY A 431 17.63 -11.37 8.10
CA GLY A 431 18.07 -12.06 6.89
C GLY A 431 16.97 -12.37 5.88
N LEU A 432 15.72 -12.10 6.22
CA LEU A 432 14.55 -12.20 5.34
C LEU A 432 13.95 -10.81 5.08
N HIS A 433 13.73 -10.03 6.14
CA HIS A 433 13.07 -8.74 6.06
C HIS A 433 14.11 -7.63 5.93
N PRO A 434 14.19 -6.97 4.76
CA PRO A 434 15.11 -5.86 4.56
C PRO A 434 14.87 -4.73 5.56
N GLY A 435 15.92 -4.16 6.09
CA GLY A 435 15.89 -2.90 6.85
C GLY A 435 15.82 -1.68 5.94
N ASP A 436 15.83 -0.50 6.54
CA ASP A 436 15.63 0.78 5.84
C ASP A 436 16.66 1.03 4.72
N GLY A 437 17.92 0.70 4.95
CA GLY A 437 18.98 0.89 3.94
C GLY A 437 18.78 0.03 2.70
N ILE A 438 18.44 -1.24 2.87
CA ILE A 438 18.13 -2.14 1.73
C ILE A 438 16.88 -1.67 1.00
N HIS A 439 15.83 -1.29 1.72
CA HIS A 439 14.63 -0.76 1.11
C HIS A 439 14.91 0.51 0.28
N GLU A 440 15.80 1.39 0.72
CA GLU A 440 16.18 2.58 -0.06
C GLU A 440 16.97 2.21 -1.32
N VAL A 441 17.89 1.27 -1.24
CA VAL A 441 18.64 0.75 -2.40
C VAL A 441 17.67 0.19 -3.45
N MET A 442 16.72 -0.64 -3.04
CA MET A 442 15.69 -1.22 -3.92
C MET A 442 14.76 -0.15 -4.51
N ALA A 443 14.34 0.83 -3.71
CA ALA A 443 13.55 1.95 -4.19
C ALA A 443 14.30 2.80 -5.23
N GLY A 444 15.61 3.01 -5.02
CA GLY A 444 16.50 3.67 -5.98
C GLY A 444 16.56 2.95 -7.32
N TYR A 445 16.60 1.63 -7.31
CA TYR A 445 16.50 0.81 -8.50
C TYR A 445 15.14 0.95 -9.19
N LEU A 446 14.04 0.84 -8.44
CA LEU A 446 12.68 0.96 -9.00
C LEU A 446 12.45 2.31 -9.67
N ARG A 447 13.00 3.41 -9.14
CA ARG A 447 12.95 4.73 -9.78
C ARG A 447 13.56 4.74 -11.20
N LYS A 448 14.51 3.85 -11.49
CA LYS A 448 15.13 3.68 -12.81
C LYS A 448 14.37 2.69 -13.69
N ALA A 449 13.98 1.55 -13.14
CA ALA A 449 13.40 0.42 -13.88
C ALA A 449 11.94 0.65 -14.29
N MET A 450 11.12 1.25 -13.41
CA MET A 450 9.68 1.42 -13.65
C MET A 450 9.37 2.29 -14.87
N PRO A 451 10.01 3.46 -15.09
CA PRO A 451 9.78 4.24 -16.31
C PRO A 451 10.13 3.47 -17.58
N VAL A 452 11.18 2.62 -17.54
CA VAL A 452 11.62 1.83 -18.70
C VAL A 452 10.56 0.78 -19.04
N ILE A 453 10.05 0.04 -18.04
CA ILE A 453 9.05 -1.01 -18.28
C ILE A 453 7.73 -0.43 -18.79
N LEU A 454 7.28 0.71 -18.23
CA LEU A 454 6.05 1.38 -18.62
C LEU A 454 6.12 2.02 -20.02
N ALA A 455 7.29 2.51 -20.43
CA ALA A 455 7.48 3.11 -21.74
C ALA A 455 7.44 2.09 -22.89
N THR A 456 7.67 0.80 -22.62
CA THR A 456 7.65 -0.25 -23.67
C THR A 456 6.26 -0.48 -24.25
N THR A 457 5.22 -0.16 -23.47
CA THR A 457 3.83 -0.44 -23.83
C THR A 457 3.07 0.80 -24.30
N ALA A 458 3.47 2.00 -23.87
CA ALA A 458 2.86 3.24 -24.32
C ALA A 458 3.07 3.53 -25.81
N ARG A 459 4.15 3.00 -26.42
CA ARG A 459 4.47 3.21 -27.85
C ARG A 459 3.70 2.31 -28.80
N GLU A 460 2.98 1.30 -28.33
CA GLU A 460 2.18 0.39 -29.16
C GLU A 460 0.69 0.74 -29.15
N ALA A 461 0.26 1.63 -28.26
CA ALA A 461 -1.11 2.12 -28.16
C ALA A 461 -1.35 3.45 -28.92
N ALA A 462 -0.29 4.06 -29.46
CA ALA A 462 -0.32 5.27 -30.27
C ALA A 462 -0.08 4.96 -31.74
#